data_f9e569721e9cbea94f137a9860729401
#
_entry.id   f9e569721e9cbea94f137a9860729401
#
_cell.length_a   1.000
_cell.length_b   1.000
_cell.length_c   1.000
_cell.angle_alpha   90.00
_cell.angle_beta   90.00
_cell.angle_gamma   90.00
#
_symmetry.space_group_name_H-M   'P 1'
#
loop_
_entity.id
_entity.type
_entity.pdbx_description
1 polymer ?
#
loop_
_entity_poly.entity_id
_entity_poly.type
_entity_poly.pdbx_seq_one_letter_code
_entity_poly.pdbx_strand_id
1 'polypeptide(L)'
;MAEEFGANFRREDKMQIDFHYYATYCAAYIAGYSHSESLEICYSAQFVDCCSKSLLSGLKAPLSAATTQLPLELMDQRKDIISQQETTRIWASFHFLPYDLNAEKKGSTRRYLNKYRLICDVNSDLLVDTVNLAKGGSRQAAGIAMHVLADTWAHRYFAGTPSLVINNTNHYFYELSGEGDECRETQIVFHHNPSLEDDVDKGFFVSTPLQGSENSIMNLGHGRAGHFPDYSFARYKYLPAWADYKVVIKDNPSDYFDAFCQMVYAMKYLRGVYKTFDKGCYDRAAVHLWEKEIHELLKKRRKDACADWKKLAQKISGHWIEDFDIQKYQGEYLRSAKKDRGSTYLGKFFLAAMAQKSMVTDKIFKSGNLLAGFSIDYHKNGFSGIRDYLILVEQERNKKAK
;
A
#
# COMPACT_ATOMS: atom_id res chain seq x y z
N MET A 1 -29.33 2.05 6.81
CA MET A 1 -28.06 1.38 7.18
C MET A 1 -27.23 0.94 5.99
N ALA A 2 -27.72 0.21 4.98
CA ALA A 2 -26.92 -0.15 3.79
C ALA A 2 -26.62 1.06 2.88
N GLU A 3 -27.52 2.00 2.76
CA GLU A 3 -27.34 3.23 1.96
C GLU A 3 -26.40 4.26 2.63
N GLU A 4 -26.43 4.38 3.97
CA GLU A 4 -25.50 5.23 4.71
C GLU A 4 -24.06 4.67 4.73
N PHE A 5 -23.88 3.32 4.75
CA PHE A 5 -22.58 2.70 4.58
C PHE A 5 -21.99 2.97 3.18
N GLY A 6 -22.83 2.92 2.13
CA GLY A 6 -22.42 3.24 0.76
C GLY A 6 -22.10 4.72 0.53
N ALA A 7 -22.68 5.65 1.30
CA ALA A 7 -22.46 7.09 1.14
C ALA A 7 -21.16 7.57 1.81
N ASN A 8 -20.78 7.01 2.96
CA ASN A 8 -19.51 7.34 3.63
C ASN A 8 -18.31 6.75 2.87
N PHE A 9 -18.44 5.54 2.27
CA PHE A 9 -17.40 4.94 1.44
C PHE A 9 -17.12 5.72 0.15
N ARG A 10 -18.12 6.48 -0.38
CA ARG A 10 -17.96 7.28 -1.61
C ARG A 10 -17.12 8.56 -1.44
N ARG A 11 -16.83 9.01 -0.23
CA ARG A 11 -16.12 10.28 0.00
C ARG A 11 -14.62 10.17 0.21
N GLU A 12 -14.13 9.09 0.83
CA GLU A 12 -12.73 8.96 1.22
C GLU A 12 -11.85 8.15 0.24
N ASP A 13 -12.47 7.25 -0.58
CA ASP A 13 -11.74 6.26 -1.38
C ASP A 13 -11.37 6.69 -2.80
N LYS A 14 -11.57 7.97 -3.17
CA LYS A 14 -11.33 8.41 -4.56
C LYS A 14 -9.86 8.66 -4.92
N MET A 15 -8.95 8.69 -3.94
CA MET A 15 -7.66 9.33 -4.15
C MET A 15 -6.55 8.45 -4.73
N GLN A 16 -6.73 7.14 -4.84
CA GLN A 16 -5.72 6.24 -5.41
C GLN A 16 -6.28 5.30 -6.49
N ILE A 17 -7.58 5.39 -6.80
CA ILE A 17 -8.22 4.58 -7.85
C ILE A 17 -7.55 4.84 -9.21
N ASP A 18 -7.09 6.03 -9.46
CA ASP A 18 -6.42 6.41 -10.69
C ASP A 18 -5.17 5.57 -10.95
N PHE A 19 -4.33 5.36 -9.94
CA PHE A 19 -3.09 4.59 -10.11
C PHE A 19 -3.30 3.10 -9.85
N HIS A 20 -3.94 2.71 -8.74
CA HIS A 20 -4.13 1.30 -8.40
C HIS A 20 -5.09 0.56 -9.33
N TYR A 21 -6.08 1.25 -9.91
CA TYR A 21 -7.00 0.63 -10.86
C TYR A 21 -6.59 0.89 -12.31
N TYR A 22 -6.64 2.14 -12.76
CA TYR A 22 -6.47 2.43 -14.19
C TYR A 22 -5.02 2.32 -14.65
N ALA A 23 -4.04 2.84 -13.90
CA ALA A 23 -2.63 2.70 -14.29
C ALA A 23 -2.18 1.23 -14.20
N THR A 24 -2.63 0.49 -13.18
CA THR A 24 -2.36 -0.97 -13.09
C THR A 24 -2.97 -1.74 -14.25
N TYR A 25 -4.18 -1.38 -14.71
CA TYR A 25 -4.75 -1.94 -15.93
C TYR A 25 -3.86 -1.71 -17.15
N CYS A 26 -3.41 -0.45 -17.35
CA CYS A 26 -2.52 -0.10 -18.45
C CYS A 26 -1.22 -0.92 -18.41
N ALA A 27 -0.60 -1.02 -17.24
CA ALA A 27 0.64 -1.77 -17.06
C ALA A 27 0.44 -3.27 -17.32
N ALA A 28 -0.67 -3.86 -16.88
CA ALA A 28 -1.02 -5.25 -17.16
C ALA A 28 -1.23 -5.50 -18.65
N TYR A 29 -1.96 -4.63 -19.34
CA TYR A 29 -2.22 -4.76 -20.76
C TYR A 29 -0.93 -4.61 -21.58
N ILE A 30 -0.09 -3.63 -21.28
CA ILE A 30 1.23 -3.45 -21.90
C ILE A 30 2.14 -4.66 -21.64
N ALA A 31 2.06 -5.27 -20.46
CA ALA A 31 2.78 -6.50 -20.15
C ALA A 31 2.24 -7.73 -20.92
N GLY A 32 1.13 -7.58 -21.66
CA GLY A 32 0.55 -8.57 -22.56
C GLY A 32 -0.50 -9.48 -21.91
N TYR A 33 -1.12 -9.08 -20.80
CA TYR A 33 -2.34 -9.70 -20.31
C TYR A 33 -3.52 -9.32 -21.23
N SER A 34 -4.51 -10.19 -21.34
CA SER A 34 -5.75 -9.89 -22.05
C SER A 34 -6.55 -8.81 -21.31
N HIS A 35 -7.54 -8.22 -22.00
CA HIS A 35 -8.42 -7.23 -21.38
C HIS A 35 -9.07 -7.75 -20.07
N SER A 36 -9.63 -8.96 -20.09
CA SER A 36 -10.27 -9.53 -18.90
C SER A 36 -9.28 -9.81 -17.77
N GLU A 37 -8.09 -10.31 -18.08
CA GLU A 37 -7.04 -10.54 -17.08
C GLU A 37 -6.54 -9.24 -16.47
N SER A 38 -6.39 -8.20 -17.30
CA SER A 38 -5.98 -6.86 -16.84
C SER A 38 -7.02 -6.24 -15.88
N LEU A 39 -8.32 -6.44 -16.16
CA LEU A 39 -9.41 -6.03 -15.27
C LEU A 39 -9.40 -6.80 -13.93
N GLU A 40 -9.11 -8.10 -13.94
CA GLU A 40 -8.99 -8.89 -12.71
C GLU A 40 -7.79 -8.43 -11.87
N ILE A 41 -6.64 -8.13 -12.49
CA ILE A 41 -5.43 -7.69 -11.81
C ILE A 41 -5.63 -6.30 -11.20
N CYS A 42 -6.11 -5.32 -11.98
CA CYS A 42 -6.29 -3.96 -11.49
C CYS A 42 -7.40 -3.85 -10.43
N TYR A 43 -8.47 -4.65 -10.56
CA TYR A 43 -9.47 -4.73 -9.50
C TYR A 43 -8.86 -5.19 -8.18
N SER A 44 -8.02 -6.23 -8.21
CA SER A 44 -7.36 -6.73 -7.01
C SER A 44 -6.36 -5.73 -6.43
N ALA A 45 -5.64 -4.99 -7.28
CA ALA A 45 -4.76 -3.94 -6.80
C ALA A 45 -5.55 -2.86 -6.05
N GLN A 46 -6.65 -2.35 -6.61
CA GLN A 46 -7.49 -1.36 -5.93
C GLN A 46 -8.23 -1.93 -4.71
N PHE A 47 -8.63 -3.19 -4.74
CA PHE A 47 -9.37 -3.80 -3.63
C PHE A 47 -8.53 -3.93 -2.35
N VAL A 48 -7.20 -3.82 -2.42
CA VAL A 48 -6.31 -3.76 -1.25
C VAL A 48 -6.68 -2.58 -0.34
N ASP A 49 -7.01 -1.40 -0.89
CA ASP A 49 -7.43 -0.22 -0.13
C ASP A 49 -8.81 -0.37 0.51
N CYS A 50 -9.61 -1.29 0.02
CA CYS A 50 -11.00 -1.46 0.41
C CYS A 50 -11.23 -2.60 1.40
N CYS A 51 -10.31 -3.58 1.49
CA CYS A 51 -10.51 -4.82 2.24
C CYS A 51 -10.26 -4.64 3.73
N SER A 52 -11.16 -3.93 4.41
CA SER A 52 -11.16 -3.70 5.86
C SER A 52 -11.82 -4.86 6.63
N LYS A 53 -11.63 -4.90 7.95
CA LYS A 53 -12.32 -5.86 8.82
C LYS A 53 -13.84 -5.70 8.77
N SER A 54 -14.33 -4.48 8.68
CA SER A 54 -15.76 -4.18 8.57
C SER A 54 -16.35 -4.80 7.32
N LEU A 55 -15.68 -4.65 6.17
CA LEU A 55 -16.08 -5.29 4.91
C LEU A 55 -16.06 -6.81 5.04
N LEU A 56 -14.98 -7.38 5.55
CA LEU A 56 -14.81 -8.83 5.73
C LEU A 56 -15.87 -9.42 6.66
N SER A 57 -16.22 -8.71 7.74
CA SER A 57 -17.31 -9.10 8.65
C SER A 57 -18.65 -9.16 7.93
N GLY A 58 -18.98 -8.16 7.12
CA GLY A 58 -20.19 -8.16 6.28
C GLY A 58 -20.24 -9.33 5.28
N LEU A 59 -19.10 -9.70 4.72
CA LEU A 59 -18.95 -10.85 3.81
C LEU A 59 -18.85 -12.20 4.54
N LYS A 60 -18.80 -12.23 5.86
CA LYS A 60 -18.51 -13.46 6.65
C LYS A 60 -17.23 -14.15 6.16
N ALA A 61 -16.21 -13.34 5.84
CA ALA A 61 -14.90 -13.77 5.38
C ALA A 61 -13.88 -13.75 6.54
N PRO A 62 -12.70 -14.39 6.37
CA PRO A 62 -11.66 -14.39 7.40
C PRO A 62 -11.14 -12.96 7.66
N LEU A 63 -11.26 -12.46 8.90
CA LEU A 63 -10.77 -11.13 9.29
C LEU A 63 -9.26 -10.98 9.15
N SER A 64 -8.52 -12.10 9.18
CA SER A 64 -7.08 -12.14 8.90
C SER A 64 -6.71 -11.70 7.49
N ALA A 65 -7.67 -11.67 6.55
CA ALA A 65 -7.45 -11.21 5.19
C ALA A 65 -7.48 -9.68 5.03
N ALA A 66 -7.76 -8.91 6.10
CA ALA A 66 -7.78 -7.44 6.03
C ALA A 66 -6.45 -6.89 5.51
N THR A 67 -6.53 -6.02 4.52
CA THR A 67 -5.37 -5.37 3.89
C THR A 67 -5.27 -3.88 4.23
N THR A 68 -6.35 -3.30 4.74
CA THR A 68 -6.43 -1.91 5.21
C THR A 68 -7.25 -1.81 6.48
N GLN A 69 -7.35 -0.63 7.07
CA GLN A 69 -8.13 -0.32 8.26
C GLN A 69 -8.84 1.01 8.10
N LEU A 70 -10.14 1.01 8.36
CA LEU A 70 -10.93 2.25 8.41
C LEU A 70 -10.51 3.12 9.61
N PRO A 71 -10.72 4.45 9.56
CA PRO A 71 -10.40 5.35 10.68
C PRO A 71 -11.00 4.89 12.02
N LEU A 72 -12.25 4.42 12.03
CA LEU A 72 -12.90 3.91 13.25
C LEU A 72 -12.23 2.62 13.75
N GLU A 73 -11.83 1.71 12.87
CA GLU A 73 -11.10 0.49 13.23
C GLU A 73 -9.74 0.82 13.86
N LEU A 74 -9.03 1.82 13.30
CA LEU A 74 -7.77 2.32 13.86
C LEU A 74 -7.98 2.94 15.24
N MET A 75 -9.04 3.70 15.45
CA MET A 75 -9.33 4.34 16.74
C MET A 75 -9.68 3.33 17.84
N ASP A 76 -10.37 2.25 17.50
CA ASP A 76 -10.69 1.17 18.47
C ASP A 76 -9.45 0.40 18.91
N GLN A 77 -8.49 0.23 17.99
CA GLN A 77 -7.28 -0.57 18.22
C GLN A 77 -6.15 0.15 18.97
N ARG A 78 -6.26 1.45 19.23
CA ARG A 78 -5.19 2.27 19.83
C ARG A 78 -4.80 1.93 21.26
N LYS A 79 -5.58 1.10 21.97
CA LYS A 79 -5.48 0.94 23.44
C LYS A 79 -4.61 -0.23 23.90
N ASP A 80 -4.30 -1.19 23.08
CA ASP A 80 -3.53 -2.38 23.48
C ASP A 80 -2.42 -2.73 22.47
N ILE A 81 -1.43 -3.49 22.96
CA ILE A 81 -0.24 -3.84 22.18
C ILE A 81 -0.56 -4.79 21.01
N ILE A 82 -1.54 -5.67 21.16
CA ILE A 82 -1.91 -6.65 20.13
C ILE A 82 -2.53 -5.91 18.94
N SER A 83 -3.39 -4.95 19.22
CA SER A 83 -4.02 -4.10 18.21
C SER A 83 -3.01 -3.22 17.48
N GLN A 84 -2.02 -2.65 18.19
CA GLN A 84 -0.92 -1.91 17.57
C GLN A 84 -0.04 -2.81 16.68
N GLN A 85 0.22 -4.05 17.12
CA GLN A 85 0.93 -5.03 16.30
C GLN A 85 0.13 -5.40 15.05
N GLU A 86 -1.18 -5.53 15.13
CA GLU A 86 -2.02 -5.81 13.97
C GLU A 86 -2.04 -4.65 12.99
N THR A 87 -2.14 -3.41 13.48
CA THR A 87 -1.99 -2.21 12.64
C THR A 87 -0.67 -2.25 11.89
N THR A 88 0.46 -2.42 12.58
CA THR A 88 1.78 -2.51 11.95
C THR A 88 1.84 -3.66 10.94
N ARG A 89 1.27 -4.82 11.26
CA ARG A 89 1.21 -5.99 10.37
C ARG A 89 0.49 -5.72 9.06
N ILE A 90 -0.65 -5.04 9.11
CA ILE A 90 -1.44 -4.67 7.93
C ILE A 90 -0.67 -3.63 7.11
N TRP A 91 -0.34 -2.51 7.72
CA TRP A 91 0.23 -1.37 6.99
C TRP A 91 1.62 -1.63 6.46
N ALA A 92 2.49 -2.34 7.18
CA ALA A 92 3.81 -2.73 6.69
C ALA A 92 3.75 -3.83 5.61
N SER A 93 2.66 -4.60 5.50
CA SER A 93 2.56 -5.66 4.50
C SER A 93 2.00 -5.19 3.16
N PHE A 94 1.19 -4.13 3.16
CA PHE A 94 0.47 -3.72 1.96
C PHE A 94 0.80 -2.31 1.50
N HIS A 95 0.97 -1.34 2.43
CA HIS A 95 1.07 0.08 2.09
C HIS A 95 2.47 0.68 2.32
N PHE A 96 3.21 0.20 3.32
CA PHE A 96 4.53 0.73 3.69
C PHE A 96 5.53 -0.41 3.82
N LEU A 97 5.79 -1.11 2.71
CA LEU A 97 6.68 -2.27 2.75
C LEU A 97 8.10 -1.86 3.19
N PRO A 98 8.64 -2.46 4.28
CA PRO A 98 9.95 -2.08 4.80
C PRO A 98 11.08 -2.29 3.76
N TYR A 99 12.01 -1.35 3.74
CA TYR A 99 13.15 -1.43 2.83
C TYR A 99 14.25 -2.37 3.36
N ASP A 100 14.72 -2.15 4.59
CA ASP A 100 15.83 -2.90 5.19
C ASP A 100 15.55 -3.25 6.65
N LEU A 101 15.15 -4.49 6.88
CA LEU A 101 14.86 -5.01 8.23
C LEU A 101 16.11 -5.17 9.10
N ASN A 102 17.31 -5.04 8.54
CA ASN A 102 18.59 -5.16 9.22
C ASN A 102 19.35 -3.84 9.29
N ALA A 103 18.72 -2.73 8.88
CA ALA A 103 19.33 -1.42 8.90
C ALA A 103 19.92 -1.08 10.28
N GLU A 104 21.11 -0.48 10.28
CA GLU A 104 21.83 -0.06 11.47
C GLU A 104 21.86 1.47 11.55
N LYS A 105 21.68 2.01 12.77
CA LYS A 105 21.87 3.43 13.06
C LYS A 105 22.64 3.59 14.37
N LYS A 106 23.87 4.05 14.29
CA LYS A 106 24.79 4.18 15.44
C LYS A 106 24.17 5.04 16.56
N GLY A 107 24.29 4.59 17.79
CA GLY A 107 23.79 5.31 18.97
C GLY A 107 22.27 5.21 19.19
N SER A 108 21.56 4.44 18.38
CA SER A 108 20.11 4.29 18.50
C SER A 108 19.73 3.27 19.58
N THR A 109 18.63 3.54 20.30
CA THR A 109 18.01 2.55 21.18
C THR A 109 17.34 1.44 20.33
N ARG A 110 17.21 0.23 20.90
CA ARG A 110 16.50 -0.88 20.24
C ARG A 110 15.06 -0.50 19.84
N ARG A 111 14.37 0.26 20.69
CA ARG A 111 12.99 0.72 20.42
C ARG A 111 12.93 1.62 19.18
N TYR A 112 13.86 2.56 19.05
CA TYR A 112 13.95 3.43 17.87
C TYR A 112 14.33 2.62 16.63
N LEU A 113 15.36 1.77 16.73
CA LEU A 113 15.88 0.97 15.63
C LEU A 113 14.81 0.04 15.04
N ASN A 114 13.97 -0.57 15.87
CA ASN A 114 12.86 -1.40 15.38
C ASN A 114 11.87 -0.61 14.51
N LYS A 115 11.61 0.66 14.83
CA LYS A 115 10.75 1.52 14.00
C LYS A 115 11.47 2.01 12.74
N TYR A 116 12.73 2.39 12.86
CA TYR A 116 13.59 2.82 11.76
C TYR A 116 13.69 1.74 10.66
N ARG A 117 13.81 0.47 11.04
CA ARG A 117 13.85 -0.69 10.14
C ARG A 117 12.54 -0.95 9.38
N LEU A 118 11.45 -0.31 9.78
CA LEU A 118 10.16 -0.38 9.09
C LEU A 118 9.90 0.77 8.13
N ILE A 119 10.87 1.64 7.88
CA ILE A 119 10.75 2.70 6.87
C ILE A 119 10.65 2.05 5.50
N CYS A 120 9.64 2.49 4.75
CA CYS A 120 9.40 2.08 3.38
C CYS A 120 10.36 2.78 2.42
N ASP A 121 10.91 2.04 1.48
CA ASP A 121 11.60 2.58 0.31
C ASP A 121 11.52 1.55 -0.83
N VAL A 122 11.88 1.98 -2.04
CA VAL A 122 11.81 1.20 -3.27
C VAL A 122 12.88 0.13 -3.34
N ASN A 123 12.64 -0.90 -4.16
CA ASN A 123 13.65 -1.91 -4.49
C ASN A 123 14.18 -2.71 -3.28
N SER A 124 13.32 -2.97 -2.28
CA SER A 124 13.66 -3.82 -1.15
C SER A 124 13.74 -5.30 -1.51
N ASP A 125 14.41 -6.11 -0.68
CA ASP A 125 14.36 -7.58 -0.81
C ASP A 125 12.95 -8.12 -0.51
N LEU A 126 12.18 -7.45 0.35
CA LEU A 126 10.78 -7.78 0.59
C LEU A 126 9.90 -7.56 -0.63
N LEU A 127 10.21 -6.58 -1.50
CA LEU A 127 9.52 -6.42 -2.77
C LEU A 127 9.79 -7.59 -3.71
N VAL A 128 11.04 -8.08 -3.77
CA VAL A 128 11.40 -9.29 -4.53
C VAL A 128 10.61 -10.49 -4.00
N ASP A 129 10.56 -10.68 -2.68
CA ASP A 129 9.77 -11.75 -2.06
C ASP A 129 8.27 -11.62 -2.37
N THR A 130 7.72 -10.39 -2.36
CA THR A 130 6.32 -10.10 -2.69
C THR A 130 5.97 -10.49 -4.14
N VAL A 131 6.79 -10.09 -5.10
CA VAL A 131 6.57 -10.42 -6.51
C VAL A 131 6.77 -11.92 -6.75
N ASN A 132 7.77 -12.54 -6.12
CA ASN A 132 7.99 -13.98 -6.21
C ASN A 132 6.85 -14.79 -5.60
N LEU A 133 6.23 -14.32 -4.51
CA LEU A 133 5.07 -14.95 -3.90
C LEU A 133 3.87 -15.02 -4.86
N ALA A 134 3.73 -14.02 -5.73
CA ALA A 134 2.67 -13.99 -6.74
C ALA A 134 2.98 -14.86 -7.97
N LYS A 135 4.24 -15.30 -8.17
CA LYS A 135 4.66 -16.10 -9.33
C LYS A 135 3.97 -17.47 -9.34
N GLY A 136 3.29 -17.78 -10.43
CA GLY A 136 2.50 -19.01 -10.57
C GLY A 136 1.19 -19.01 -9.74
N GLY A 137 0.89 -17.90 -9.04
CA GLY A 137 -0.32 -17.69 -8.28
C GLY A 137 -1.50 -17.21 -9.12
N SER A 138 -2.55 -16.76 -8.43
CA SER A 138 -3.75 -16.20 -9.06
C SER A 138 -3.49 -14.77 -9.57
N ARG A 139 -4.39 -14.27 -10.46
CA ARG A 139 -4.37 -12.85 -10.88
C ARG A 139 -4.60 -11.90 -9.71
N GLN A 140 -5.31 -12.35 -8.68
CA GLN A 140 -5.50 -11.61 -7.44
C GLN A 140 -4.17 -11.42 -6.70
N ALA A 141 -3.32 -12.44 -6.66
CA ALA A 141 -1.98 -12.33 -6.08
C ALA A 141 -1.10 -11.35 -6.88
N ALA A 142 -1.20 -11.38 -8.22
CA ALA A 142 -0.51 -10.42 -9.07
C ALA A 142 -0.98 -8.98 -8.80
N GLY A 143 -2.30 -8.75 -8.66
CA GLY A 143 -2.86 -7.44 -8.33
C GLY A 143 -2.37 -6.92 -6.97
N ILE A 144 -2.37 -7.76 -5.94
CA ILE A 144 -1.82 -7.40 -4.61
C ILE A 144 -0.33 -7.04 -4.72
N ALA A 145 0.46 -7.82 -5.45
CA ALA A 145 1.87 -7.53 -5.62
C ALA A 145 2.11 -6.19 -6.35
N MET A 146 1.27 -5.84 -7.33
CA MET A 146 1.36 -4.56 -8.03
C MET A 146 0.95 -3.38 -7.16
N HIS A 147 -0.07 -3.53 -6.32
CA HIS A 147 -0.42 -2.53 -5.32
C HIS A 147 0.76 -2.27 -4.38
N VAL A 148 1.32 -3.31 -3.76
CA VAL A 148 2.45 -3.19 -2.84
C VAL A 148 3.67 -2.56 -3.54
N LEU A 149 3.95 -2.94 -4.79
CA LEU A 149 5.04 -2.35 -5.58
C LEU A 149 4.82 -0.84 -5.77
N ALA A 150 3.63 -0.44 -6.22
CA ALA A 150 3.30 0.98 -6.44
C ALA A 150 3.43 1.78 -5.14
N ASP A 151 2.94 1.24 -4.04
CA ASP A 151 2.99 1.88 -2.73
C ASP A 151 4.42 2.04 -2.19
N THR A 152 5.37 1.17 -2.56
CA THR A 152 6.77 1.41 -2.19
C THR A 152 7.32 2.70 -2.78
N TRP A 153 6.82 3.12 -3.95
CA TRP A 153 7.19 4.38 -4.60
C TRP A 153 6.45 5.58 -4.03
N ALA A 154 5.13 5.47 -3.84
CA ALA A 154 4.31 6.54 -3.28
C ALA A 154 4.71 6.87 -1.84
N HIS A 155 4.85 5.85 -1.00
CA HIS A 155 5.02 5.96 0.44
C HIS A 155 6.48 5.88 0.91
N ARG A 156 7.45 6.10 0.02
CA ARG A 156 8.87 6.21 0.38
C ARG A 156 9.06 7.14 1.57
N TYR A 157 9.94 6.71 2.50
CA TYR A 157 10.39 7.50 3.65
C TYR A 157 9.41 7.55 4.83
N PHE A 158 8.28 6.85 4.76
CA PHE A 158 7.35 6.67 5.87
C PHE A 158 7.31 5.22 6.34
N ALA A 159 6.80 4.97 7.54
CA ALA A 159 6.73 3.63 8.11
C ALA A 159 5.28 3.23 8.41
N GLY A 160 4.91 1.98 8.09
CA GLY A 160 3.62 1.37 8.40
C GLY A 160 3.44 1.00 9.87
N THR A 161 4.03 1.78 10.77
CA THR A 161 3.85 1.66 12.22
C THR A 161 3.67 3.04 12.84
N PRO A 162 2.79 3.19 13.85
CA PRO A 162 2.62 4.47 14.51
C PRO A 162 3.94 4.94 15.18
N SER A 163 4.48 6.05 14.70
CA SER A 163 5.70 6.63 15.25
C SER A 163 5.81 8.12 14.94
N LEU A 164 5.74 8.94 15.98
CA LEU A 164 5.95 10.37 15.83
C LEU A 164 7.37 10.68 15.36
N VAL A 165 8.38 9.97 15.86
CA VAL A 165 9.78 10.22 15.51
C VAL A 165 10.10 9.86 14.06
N ILE A 166 9.50 8.77 13.53
CA ILE A 166 9.74 8.34 12.16
C ILE A 166 8.86 9.11 11.18
N ASN A 167 7.57 9.25 11.46
CA ASN A 167 6.57 9.75 10.51
C ASN A 167 6.26 11.24 10.67
N ASN A 168 7.07 11.97 11.43
CA ASN A 168 6.87 13.40 11.61
C ASN A 168 7.32 14.18 10.36
N THR A 169 6.43 15.00 9.82
CA THR A 169 6.70 15.86 8.66
C THR A 169 7.19 17.27 9.06
N ASN A 170 7.10 17.61 10.36
CA ASN A 170 7.52 18.88 10.99
C ASN A 170 7.09 20.18 10.27
N HIS A 171 7.68 21.32 10.64
CA HIS A 171 7.40 22.64 10.05
C HIS A 171 8.20 22.94 8.76
N TYR A 172 9.11 22.04 8.36
CA TYR A 172 9.96 22.20 7.17
C TYR A 172 9.46 21.35 6.02
N PHE A 173 8.17 21.43 5.74
CA PHE A 173 7.56 20.74 4.61
C PHE A 173 7.26 21.76 3.50
N TYR A 174 7.89 21.60 2.35
CA TYR A 174 7.80 22.53 1.24
C TYR A 174 7.40 21.79 -0.04
N GLU A 175 6.39 22.32 -0.73
CA GLU A 175 6.11 21.95 -2.11
C GLU A 175 7.16 22.59 -3.03
N LEU A 176 7.61 21.83 -4.03
CA LEU A 176 8.53 22.27 -5.07
C LEU A 176 7.75 22.42 -6.38
N SER A 177 7.68 23.65 -6.92
CA SER A 177 6.99 23.95 -8.18
C SER A 177 7.95 24.58 -9.19
N GLY A 178 7.75 24.30 -10.49
CA GLY A 178 8.70 24.71 -11.53
C GLY A 178 9.87 23.73 -11.70
N GLU A 179 10.75 23.99 -12.67
CA GLU A 179 11.91 23.17 -13.02
C GLU A 179 13.19 24.03 -13.06
N GLY A 180 14.36 23.43 -12.77
CA GLY A 180 15.65 24.10 -12.85
C GLY A 180 15.74 25.34 -11.96
N ASP A 181 16.27 26.44 -12.52
CA ASP A 181 16.47 27.71 -11.82
C ASP A 181 15.16 28.44 -11.48
N GLU A 182 14.02 28.02 -12.06
CA GLU A 182 12.69 28.55 -11.74
C GLU A 182 11.97 27.77 -10.63
N CYS A 183 12.64 26.82 -9.99
CA CYS A 183 12.07 26.03 -8.91
C CYS A 183 11.73 26.94 -7.72
N ARG A 184 10.44 26.99 -7.38
CA ARG A 184 9.90 27.74 -6.23
C ARG A 184 9.58 26.78 -5.11
N GLU A 185 9.88 27.22 -3.88
CA GLU A 185 9.57 26.49 -2.65
C GLU A 185 8.43 27.19 -1.92
N THR A 186 7.32 26.50 -1.76
CA THR A 186 6.16 26.99 -1.02
C THR A 186 5.95 26.15 0.23
N GLN A 187 6.01 26.76 1.41
CA GLN A 187 5.77 26.04 2.65
C GLN A 187 4.31 25.53 2.68
N ILE A 188 4.13 24.24 2.96
CA ILE A 188 2.82 23.67 3.20
C ILE A 188 2.51 23.72 4.68
N VAL A 189 1.34 24.28 5.01
CA VAL A 189 0.76 24.24 6.35
C VAL A 189 -0.42 23.29 6.31
N PHE A 190 -0.27 22.11 6.94
CA PHE A 190 -1.33 21.11 7.01
C PHE A 190 -2.40 21.51 8.01
N HIS A 191 -3.65 21.38 7.61
CA HIS A 191 -4.83 21.63 8.45
C HIS A 191 -5.25 20.33 9.13
N HIS A 192 -5.03 20.24 10.43
CA HIS A 192 -5.29 19.04 11.25
C HIS A 192 -6.78 18.87 11.60
N ASN A 193 -7.66 18.96 10.60
CA ASN A 193 -9.09 18.81 10.74
C ASN A 193 -9.65 17.82 9.71
N PRO A 194 -9.97 16.58 10.13
CA PRO A 194 -10.43 15.53 9.22
C PRO A 194 -11.83 15.78 8.64
N SER A 195 -12.55 16.83 9.10
CA SER A 195 -13.85 17.21 8.54
C SER A 195 -13.75 18.09 7.30
N LEU A 196 -12.55 18.56 6.96
CA LEU A 196 -12.27 19.35 5.77
C LEU A 196 -11.74 18.46 4.64
N GLU A 197 -11.78 18.97 3.42
CA GLU A 197 -11.19 18.29 2.25
C GLU A 197 -10.05 19.13 1.67
N ASP A 198 -9.12 18.47 0.98
CA ASP A 198 -8.06 19.13 0.24
C ASP A 198 -8.62 19.99 -0.89
N ASP A 199 -8.06 21.18 -1.06
CA ASP A 199 -8.23 22.05 -2.23
C ASP A 199 -6.86 22.24 -2.88
N VAL A 200 -6.55 21.36 -3.81
CA VAL A 200 -5.20 21.31 -4.45
C VAL A 200 -4.91 22.58 -5.26
N ASP A 201 -5.95 23.24 -5.79
CA ASP A 201 -5.79 24.46 -6.59
C ASP A 201 -5.41 25.65 -5.70
N LYS A 202 -5.91 25.70 -4.47
CA LYS A 202 -5.56 26.73 -3.49
C LYS A 202 -4.33 26.35 -2.64
N GLY A 203 -3.77 25.16 -2.80
CA GLY A 203 -2.68 24.68 -1.93
C GLY A 203 -3.11 24.44 -0.49
N PHE A 204 -4.38 24.10 -0.28
CA PHE A 204 -4.94 23.75 1.03
C PHE A 204 -4.96 22.24 1.21
N PHE A 205 -4.25 21.75 2.24
CA PHE A 205 -4.12 20.32 2.49
C PHE A 205 -4.50 19.96 3.92
N VAL A 206 -5.21 18.86 4.06
CA VAL A 206 -5.72 18.34 5.32
C VAL A 206 -4.92 17.14 5.78
N SER A 207 -4.75 16.99 7.07
CA SER A 207 -4.00 15.86 7.66
C SER A 207 -4.71 15.32 8.89
N THR A 208 -4.18 14.24 9.44
CA THR A 208 -4.66 13.71 10.72
C THR A 208 -4.48 14.74 11.85
N PRO A 209 -5.34 14.73 12.89
CA PRO A 209 -5.16 15.58 14.05
C PRO A 209 -3.80 15.41 14.71
N LEU A 210 -3.22 16.53 15.19
CA LEU A 210 -1.96 16.50 15.92
C LEU A 210 -2.10 15.71 17.23
N GLN A 211 -1.17 14.78 17.44
CA GLN A 211 -1.06 14.00 18.67
C GLN A 211 0.40 13.86 19.08
N GLY A 212 0.71 14.26 20.31
CA GLY A 212 2.08 14.27 20.85
C GLY A 212 2.57 12.90 21.33
N SER A 213 1.70 11.89 21.44
CA SER A 213 2.12 10.55 21.84
C SER A 213 2.85 9.83 20.71
N GLU A 214 4.03 9.27 20.99
CA GLU A 214 4.89 8.57 20.03
C GLU A 214 4.15 7.46 19.25
N ASN A 215 3.33 6.67 19.94
CA ASN A 215 2.64 5.52 19.37
C ASN A 215 1.16 5.82 19.01
N SER A 216 0.79 7.09 18.89
CA SER A 216 -0.56 7.45 18.46
C SER A 216 -0.77 7.01 17.01
N ILE A 217 -1.95 6.45 16.71
CA ILE A 217 -2.36 6.11 15.34
C ILE A 217 -2.36 7.31 14.39
N MET A 218 -2.46 8.55 14.92
CA MET A 218 -2.35 9.78 14.15
C MET A 218 -0.94 9.99 13.56
N ASN A 219 0.03 9.19 14.01
CA ASN A 219 1.41 9.17 13.52
C ASN A 219 1.70 7.93 12.66
N LEU A 220 0.69 7.34 12.02
CA LEU A 220 0.85 6.20 11.11
C LEU A 220 1.13 6.70 9.69
N GLY A 221 2.17 6.15 9.07
CA GLY A 221 2.53 6.49 7.69
C GLY A 221 2.68 8.01 7.50
N HIS A 222 2.21 8.50 6.36
CA HIS A 222 2.24 9.94 6.06
C HIS A 222 1.01 10.73 6.59
N GLY A 223 0.24 10.16 7.53
CA GLY A 223 -1.00 10.81 8.01
C GLY A 223 -0.84 12.26 8.47
N ARG A 224 0.36 12.67 8.95
CA ARG A 224 0.64 14.07 9.32
C ARG A 224 0.84 15.00 8.13
N ALA A 225 1.03 14.46 6.93
CA ALA A 225 1.03 15.17 5.65
C ALA A 225 -0.26 14.94 4.85
N GLY A 226 -1.24 14.25 5.46
CA GLY A 226 -2.51 13.91 4.81
C GLY A 226 -2.27 13.13 3.52
N HIS A 227 -3.03 13.46 2.49
CA HIS A 227 -2.94 12.83 1.18
C HIS A 227 -1.94 13.51 0.23
N PHE A 228 -1.26 14.57 0.66
CA PHE A 228 -0.33 15.28 -0.21
C PHE A 228 0.76 14.36 -0.80
N PRO A 229 1.35 13.42 -0.02
CA PRO A 229 2.32 12.47 -0.55
C PRO A 229 1.77 11.51 -1.62
N ASP A 230 0.46 11.32 -1.71
CA ASP A 230 -0.19 10.40 -2.66
C ASP A 230 -0.50 11.06 -4.02
N TYR A 231 -0.47 12.39 -4.08
CA TYR A 231 -0.74 13.07 -5.36
C TYR A 231 0.40 12.87 -6.34
N SER A 232 0.10 12.33 -7.52
CA SER A 232 1.09 12.02 -8.56
C SER A 232 1.88 13.25 -9.02
N PHE A 233 1.29 14.47 -8.93
CA PHE A 233 1.96 15.72 -9.29
C PHE A 233 2.87 16.28 -8.18
N ALA A 234 2.79 15.76 -6.94
CA ALA A 234 3.45 16.37 -5.80
C ALA A 234 4.97 16.22 -5.87
N ARG A 235 5.66 17.35 -5.79
CA ARG A 235 7.11 17.40 -5.58
C ARG A 235 7.34 18.16 -4.28
N TYR A 236 8.09 17.57 -3.36
CA TYR A 236 8.26 18.17 -2.04
C TYR A 236 9.59 17.83 -1.37
N LYS A 237 9.93 18.62 -0.35
CA LYS A 237 11.05 18.35 0.54
C LYS A 237 10.64 18.54 1.99
N TYR A 238 11.30 17.81 2.88
CA TYR A 238 11.14 17.97 4.33
C TYR A 238 12.38 17.46 5.08
N LEU A 239 12.42 17.65 6.43
CA LEU A 239 13.54 17.32 7.29
C LEU A 239 13.14 16.23 8.31
N PRO A 240 13.14 14.94 7.95
CA PRO A 240 12.76 13.90 8.90
C PRO A 240 13.85 13.64 9.95
N ALA A 241 13.43 13.39 11.19
CA ALA A 241 14.35 13.09 12.29
C ALA A 241 15.18 11.81 12.03
N TRP A 242 14.62 10.81 11.34
CA TRP A 242 15.34 9.59 11.00
C TRP A 242 16.50 9.81 10.00
N ALA A 243 16.47 10.87 9.22
CA ALA A 243 17.57 11.28 8.34
C ALA A 243 18.50 12.32 8.99
N ASP A 244 18.49 12.43 10.33
CA ASP A 244 19.27 13.41 11.10
C ASP A 244 18.99 14.86 10.64
N TYR A 245 17.72 15.13 10.31
CA TYR A 245 17.23 16.42 9.80
C TYR A 245 17.93 16.87 8.50
N LYS A 246 18.49 15.95 7.74
CA LYS A 246 18.92 16.24 6.37
C LYS A 246 17.70 16.34 5.45
N VAL A 247 17.83 17.17 4.43
CA VAL A 247 16.77 17.36 3.43
C VAL A 247 16.51 16.04 2.71
N VAL A 248 15.25 15.60 2.72
CA VAL A 248 14.72 14.53 1.87
C VAL A 248 13.85 15.19 0.80
N ILE A 249 14.08 14.82 -0.45
CA ILE A 249 13.32 15.30 -1.61
C ILE A 249 12.54 14.16 -2.20
N LYS A 250 11.29 14.43 -2.55
CA LYS A 250 10.37 13.51 -3.22
C LYS A 250 9.89 14.15 -4.53
N ASP A 251 9.93 13.39 -5.61
CA ASP A 251 9.46 13.77 -6.94
C ASP A 251 8.46 12.71 -7.43
N ASN A 252 7.19 12.87 -7.08
CA ASN A 252 6.18 11.90 -7.40
C ASN A 252 5.99 11.68 -8.91
N PRO A 253 6.01 12.71 -9.80
CA PRO A 253 5.91 12.46 -11.23
C PRO A 253 6.95 11.47 -11.76
N SER A 254 8.20 11.59 -11.31
CA SER A 254 9.29 10.68 -11.67
C SER A 254 9.14 9.32 -11.00
N ASP A 255 8.82 9.30 -9.71
CA ASP A 255 8.66 8.07 -8.93
C ASP A 255 7.48 7.22 -9.44
N TYR A 256 6.33 7.83 -9.76
CA TYR A 256 5.18 7.11 -10.29
C TYR A 256 5.40 6.59 -11.71
N PHE A 257 6.18 7.31 -12.52
CA PHE A 257 6.59 6.79 -13.84
C PHE A 257 7.50 5.57 -13.71
N ASP A 258 8.45 5.61 -12.80
CA ASP A 258 9.34 4.48 -12.49
C ASP A 258 8.56 3.30 -11.90
N ALA A 259 7.61 3.56 -10.99
CA ALA A 259 6.67 2.55 -10.50
C ALA A 259 5.92 1.87 -11.64
N PHE A 260 5.38 2.64 -12.57
CA PHE A 260 4.65 2.13 -13.73
C PHE A 260 5.53 1.22 -14.60
N CYS A 261 6.75 1.66 -14.93
CA CYS A 261 7.69 0.86 -15.71
C CYS A 261 8.13 -0.41 -14.98
N GLN A 262 8.28 -0.36 -13.65
CA GLN A 262 8.61 -1.52 -12.82
C GLN A 262 7.43 -2.48 -12.71
N MET A 263 6.19 -2.00 -12.64
CA MET A 263 4.98 -2.83 -12.68
C MET A 263 4.90 -3.60 -14.01
N VAL A 264 5.18 -2.96 -15.15
CA VAL A 264 5.22 -3.64 -16.47
C VAL A 264 6.28 -4.74 -16.46
N TYR A 265 7.48 -4.46 -15.94
CA TYR A 265 8.55 -5.45 -15.80
C TYR A 265 8.14 -6.62 -14.90
N ALA A 266 7.60 -6.33 -13.71
CA ALA A 266 7.13 -7.34 -12.77
C ALA A 266 6.03 -8.23 -13.38
N MET A 267 5.06 -7.65 -14.08
CA MET A 267 3.98 -8.39 -14.71
C MET A 267 4.46 -9.28 -15.87
N LYS A 268 5.44 -8.83 -16.66
CA LYS A 268 6.10 -9.67 -17.66
C LYS A 268 6.86 -10.83 -17.02
N TYR A 269 7.51 -10.61 -15.86
CA TYR A 269 8.10 -11.69 -15.08
C TYR A 269 7.03 -12.67 -14.60
N LEU A 270 5.91 -12.22 -14.05
CA LEU A 270 4.81 -13.09 -13.60
C LEU A 270 4.24 -13.94 -14.74
N ARG A 271 4.19 -13.42 -15.96
CA ARG A 271 3.81 -14.17 -17.17
C ARG A 271 4.88 -15.13 -17.68
N GLY A 272 6.10 -15.11 -17.13
CA GLY A 272 7.21 -15.98 -17.57
C GLY A 272 8.00 -15.44 -18.76
N VAL A 273 7.83 -14.16 -19.14
CA VAL A 273 8.66 -13.51 -20.16
C VAL A 273 10.10 -13.36 -19.66
N TYR A 274 10.25 -12.95 -18.40
CA TYR A 274 11.54 -12.90 -17.70
C TYR A 274 11.70 -14.09 -16.75
N LYS A 275 12.93 -14.58 -16.57
CA LYS A 275 13.24 -15.71 -15.69
C LYS A 275 13.34 -15.31 -14.22
N THR A 276 13.81 -14.10 -13.95
CA THR A 276 13.99 -13.53 -12.61
C THR A 276 13.29 -12.18 -12.51
N PHE A 277 12.90 -11.81 -11.31
CA PHE A 277 12.51 -10.45 -10.98
C PHE A 277 13.68 -9.81 -10.23
N ASP A 278 14.34 -8.87 -10.89
CA ASP A 278 15.48 -8.16 -10.34
C ASP A 278 15.05 -6.76 -9.91
N LYS A 279 15.27 -6.44 -8.62
CA LYS A 279 14.96 -5.11 -8.08
C LYS A 279 15.76 -4.03 -8.83
N GLY A 280 15.12 -2.88 -9.07
CA GLY A 280 15.73 -1.80 -9.85
C GLY A 280 15.71 -2.00 -11.37
N CYS A 281 14.98 -3.02 -11.87
CA CYS A 281 14.72 -3.20 -13.30
C CYS A 281 13.36 -2.62 -13.70
N TYR A 282 13.34 -1.92 -14.83
CA TYR A 282 12.19 -1.18 -15.35
C TYR A 282 12.04 -1.45 -16.85
N ASP A 283 10.84 -1.77 -17.32
CA ASP A 283 10.61 -2.01 -18.76
C ASP A 283 10.19 -0.72 -19.49
N ARG A 284 11.08 0.25 -19.52
CA ARG A 284 10.86 1.53 -20.23
C ARG A 284 10.62 1.34 -21.71
N ALA A 285 11.25 0.32 -22.34
CA ALA A 285 11.09 0.04 -23.75
C ALA A 285 9.63 -0.33 -24.10
N ALA A 286 8.96 -1.11 -23.24
CA ALA A 286 7.56 -1.46 -23.44
C ALA A 286 6.60 -0.26 -23.25
N VAL A 287 7.02 0.73 -22.49
CA VAL A 287 6.22 1.92 -22.15
C VAL A 287 6.47 3.09 -23.11
N HIS A 288 7.55 3.03 -23.89
CA HIS A 288 8.05 4.13 -24.72
C HIS A 288 6.98 4.85 -25.58
N LEU A 289 6.06 4.11 -26.18
CA LEU A 289 4.99 4.71 -27.00
C LEU A 289 4.04 5.63 -26.22
N TRP A 290 3.94 5.44 -24.90
CA TRP A 290 3.02 6.13 -24.01
C TRP A 290 3.72 7.06 -23.00
N GLU A 291 5.05 7.08 -23.03
CA GLU A 291 5.89 7.79 -22.06
C GLU A 291 5.49 9.25 -21.90
N LYS A 292 5.37 9.98 -23.02
CA LYS A 292 5.00 11.39 -23.00
C LYS A 292 3.63 11.63 -22.37
N GLU A 293 2.62 10.84 -22.77
CA GLU A 293 1.25 10.98 -22.27
C GLU A 293 1.16 10.64 -20.77
N ILE A 294 1.90 9.61 -20.33
CA ILE A 294 1.95 9.24 -18.92
C ILE A 294 2.61 10.36 -18.10
N HIS A 295 3.73 10.93 -18.55
CA HIS A 295 4.38 12.04 -17.86
C HIS A 295 3.49 13.29 -17.76
N GLU A 296 2.81 13.66 -18.86
CA GLU A 296 1.87 14.78 -18.84
C GLU A 296 0.72 14.54 -17.88
N LEU A 297 0.22 13.30 -17.80
CA LEU A 297 -0.84 12.90 -16.88
C LEU A 297 -0.38 12.96 -15.43
N LEU A 298 0.80 12.45 -15.11
CA LEU A 298 1.36 12.44 -13.76
C LEU A 298 1.72 13.84 -13.24
N LYS A 299 2.20 14.74 -14.09
CA LYS A 299 2.58 16.12 -13.74
C LYS A 299 1.38 17.06 -13.53
N LYS A 300 0.20 16.69 -14.03
CA LYS A 300 -0.97 17.57 -13.99
C LYS A 300 -1.53 17.70 -12.59
N ARG A 301 -1.53 18.91 -12.05
CA ARG A 301 -2.07 19.23 -10.72
C ARG A 301 -3.58 19.01 -10.68
N ARG A 302 -4.04 18.08 -9.83
CA ARG A 302 -5.46 17.77 -9.63
C ARG A 302 -5.63 16.74 -8.49
N LYS A 303 -6.83 16.72 -7.92
CA LYS A 303 -7.18 15.79 -6.83
C LYS A 303 -7.48 14.37 -7.34
N ASP A 304 -8.00 14.24 -8.57
CA ASP A 304 -8.46 12.97 -9.15
C ASP A 304 -8.03 12.89 -10.63
N ALA A 305 -7.28 11.86 -10.99
CA ALA A 305 -6.81 11.59 -12.34
C ALA A 305 -7.56 10.42 -13.03
N CYS A 306 -8.60 9.86 -12.41
CA CYS A 306 -9.31 8.67 -12.92
C CYS A 306 -9.79 8.83 -14.36
N ALA A 307 -10.40 9.98 -14.70
CA ALA A 307 -10.94 10.20 -16.05
C ALA A 307 -9.86 10.22 -17.14
N ASP A 308 -8.68 10.77 -16.82
CA ASP A 308 -7.58 10.85 -17.79
C ASP A 308 -6.87 9.49 -17.90
N TRP A 309 -6.63 8.80 -16.81
CA TRP A 309 -6.13 7.43 -16.83
C TRP A 309 -7.07 6.46 -17.56
N LYS A 310 -8.39 6.59 -17.36
CA LYS A 310 -9.40 5.79 -18.07
C LYS A 310 -9.32 6.02 -19.60
N LYS A 311 -9.19 7.27 -20.04
CA LYS A 311 -8.99 7.60 -21.46
C LYS A 311 -7.73 6.97 -22.02
N LEU A 312 -6.61 7.06 -21.28
CA LEU A 312 -5.36 6.45 -21.69
C LEU A 312 -5.48 4.92 -21.75
N ALA A 313 -6.12 4.29 -20.79
CA ALA A 313 -6.37 2.85 -20.76
C ALA A 313 -7.21 2.37 -21.97
N GLN A 314 -8.24 3.13 -22.33
CA GLN A 314 -9.04 2.87 -23.53
C GLN A 314 -8.23 3.03 -24.83
N LYS A 315 -7.34 4.04 -24.88
CA LYS A 315 -6.47 4.27 -26.03
C LYS A 315 -5.44 3.15 -26.18
N ILE A 316 -4.83 2.68 -25.08
CA ILE A 316 -3.84 1.61 -25.07
C ILE A 316 -4.47 0.27 -25.48
N SER A 317 -5.64 -0.04 -24.97
CA SER A 317 -6.26 -1.36 -25.12
C SER A 317 -7.24 -1.48 -26.28
N GLY A 318 -7.80 -0.36 -26.73
CA GLY A 318 -8.93 -0.35 -27.67
C GLY A 318 -10.26 -0.82 -27.05
N HIS A 319 -10.31 -1.04 -25.73
CA HIS A 319 -11.49 -1.54 -25.03
C HIS A 319 -12.09 -0.47 -24.12
N TRP A 320 -13.39 -0.55 -23.89
CA TRP A 320 -14.05 0.22 -22.85
C TRP A 320 -13.66 -0.33 -21.48
N ILE A 321 -13.32 0.57 -20.54
CA ILE A 321 -12.91 0.22 -19.18
C ILE A 321 -14.04 0.57 -18.22
N GLU A 322 -14.54 -0.41 -17.50
CA GLU A 322 -15.52 -0.20 -16.43
C GLU A 322 -14.92 0.58 -15.26
N ASP A 323 -15.77 1.28 -14.50
CA ASP A 323 -15.35 1.93 -13.27
C ASP A 323 -15.19 0.88 -12.16
N PHE A 324 -14.32 1.18 -11.19
CA PHE A 324 -14.17 0.31 -10.03
C PHE A 324 -15.46 0.27 -9.21
N ASP A 325 -15.94 -0.94 -8.98
CA ASP A 325 -17.10 -1.21 -8.12
C ASP A 325 -16.72 -2.24 -7.04
N ILE A 326 -16.62 -1.79 -5.80
CA ILE A 326 -16.28 -2.62 -4.64
C ILE A 326 -17.22 -3.83 -4.47
N GLN A 327 -18.44 -3.76 -4.98
CA GLN A 327 -19.46 -4.81 -4.83
C GLN A 327 -19.39 -5.88 -5.93
N LYS A 328 -18.64 -5.64 -7.00
CA LYS A 328 -18.62 -6.47 -8.23
C LYS A 328 -18.55 -7.99 -7.97
N TYR A 329 -17.70 -8.44 -7.07
CA TYR A 329 -17.49 -9.87 -6.80
C TYR A 329 -18.10 -10.37 -5.47
N GLN A 330 -18.74 -9.48 -4.69
CA GLN A 330 -19.30 -9.84 -3.38
C GLN A 330 -20.46 -10.84 -3.51
N GLY A 331 -21.32 -10.66 -4.53
CA GLY A 331 -22.44 -11.54 -4.78
C GLY A 331 -22.03 -12.98 -5.11
N GLU A 332 -20.98 -13.18 -5.89
CA GLU A 332 -20.39 -14.50 -6.16
C GLU A 332 -19.92 -15.17 -4.87
N TYR A 333 -19.13 -14.45 -4.07
CA TYR A 333 -18.59 -14.96 -2.80
C TYR A 333 -19.67 -15.34 -1.79
N LEU A 334 -20.71 -14.52 -1.62
CA LEU A 334 -21.77 -14.75 -0.66
C LEU A 334 -22.69 -15.92 -1.06
N ARG A 335 -22.97 -16.08 -2.36
CA ARG A 335 -23.81 -17.20 -2.87
C ARG A 335 -23.08 -18.53 -2.91
N SER A 336 -21.76 -18.53 -2.93
CA SER A 336 -20.96 -19.77 -2.96
C SER A 336 -21.03 -20.52 -1.64
N ALA A 337 -21.11 -21.85 -1.72
CA ALA A 337 -21.04 -22.69 -0.54
C ALA A 337 -19.73 -22.47 0.20
N LYS A 338 -19.73 -22.54 1.54
CA LYS A 338 -18.56 -22.19 2.38
C LYS A 338 -17.27 -22.92 1.95
N LYS A 339 -17.38 -24.19 1.54
CA LYS A 339 -16.25 -25.01 1.07
C LYS A 339 -15.68 -24.54 -0.28
N ASP A 340 -16.49 -23.88 -1.11
CA ASP A 340 -16.14 -23.45 -2.47
C ASP A 340 -15.73 -21.97 -2.55
N ARG A 341 -15.89 -21.22 -1.46
CA ARG A 341 -15.56 -19.77 -1.40
C ARG A 341 -14.13 -19.47 -1.77
N GLY A 342 -13.18 -20.34 -1.43
CA GLY A 342 -11.77 -20.19 -1.79
C GLY A 342 -11.49 -20.19 -3.29
N SER A 343 -12.39 -20.73 -4.12
CA SER A 343 -12.27 -20.75 -5.59
C SER A 343 -12.86 -19.51 -6.27
N THR A 344 -13.70 -18.72 -5.56
CA THR A 344 -14.28 -17.48 -6.06
C THR A 344 -13.21 -16.39 -6.24
N TYR A 345 -13.58 -15.31 -6.95
CA TYR A 345 -12.68 -14.18 -7.13
C TYR A 345 -12.16 -13.62 -5.79
N LEU A 346 -13.08 -13.24 -4.88
CA LEU A 346 -12.69 -12.70 -3.55
C LEU A 346 -12.03 -13.76 -2.67
N GLY A 347 -12.41 -15.03 -2.77
CA GLY A 347 -11.74 -16.10 -2.03
C GLY A 347 -10.26 -16.22 -2.38
N LYS A 348 -9.92 -16.16 -3.67
CA LYS A 348 -8.53 -16.13 -4.13
C LYS A 348 -7.79 -14.88 -3.66
N PHE A 349 -8.46 -13.71 -3.67
CA PHE A 349 -7.89 -12.49 -3.13
C PHE A 349 -7.58 -12.63 -1.63
N PHE A 350 -8.52 -13.12 -0.82
CA PHE A 350 -8.32 -13.29 0.61
C PHE A 350 -7.17 -14.25 0.94
N LEU A 351 -7.05 -15.35 0.20
CA LEU A 351 -5.93 -16.29 0.34
C LEU A 351 -4.59 -15.61 0.01
N ALA A 352 -4.54 -14.87 -1.08
CA ALA A 352 -3.33 -14.14 -1.49
C ALA A 352 -2.96 -13.03 -0.49
N ALA A 353 -3.94 -12.30 0.03
CA ALA A 353 -3.73 -11.26 1.05
C ALA A 353 -3.19 -11.86 2.36
N MET A 354 -3.75 -12.98 2.81
CA MET A 354 -3.23 -13.68 4.00
C MET A 354 -1.80 -14.18 3.77
N ALA A 355 -1.48 -14.70 2.58
CA ALA A 355 -0.13 -15.15 2.25
C ALA A 355 0.88 -14.00 2.26
N GLN A 356 0.56 -12.85 1.62
CA GLN A 356 1.40 -11.65 1.62
C GLN A 356 1.67 -11.16 3.04
N LYS A 357 0.62 -10.98 3.83
CA LYS A 357 0.73 -10.52 5.22
C LYS A 357 1.55 -11.47 6.08
N SER A 358 1.36 -12.78 5.92
CA SER A 358 2.11 -13.80 6.65
C SER A 358 3.59 -13.76 6.29
N MET A 359 3.93 -13.66 5.00
CA MET A 359 5.32 -13.60 4.53
C MET A 359 6.03 -12.37 5.10
N VAL A 360 5.46 -11.18 4.99
CA VAL A 360 6.08 -9.95 5.48
C VAL A 360 6.21 -9.98 7.02
N THR A 361 5.17 -10.43 7.73
CA THR A 361 5.21 -10.56 9.21
C THR A 361 6.30 -11.54 9.66
N ASP A 362 6.47 -12.66 8.95
CA ASP A 362 7.52 -13.65 9.23
C ASP A 362 8.92 -13.04 9.07
N LYS A 363 9.15 -12.29 8.00
CA LYS A 363 10.43 -11.61 7.76
C LYS A 363 10.73 -10.56 8.82
N ILE A 364 9.74 -9.73 9.19
CA ILE A 364 9.88 -8.76 10.29
C ILE A 364 10.19 -9.48 11.61
N PHE A 365 9.47 -10.55 11.93
CA PHE A 365 9.70 -11.33 13.14
C PHE A 365 11.09 -11.97 13.18
N LYS A 366 11.54 -12.59 12.09
CA LYS A 366 12.85 -13.23 11.99
C LYS A 366 14.02 -12.24 12.08
N SER A 367 13.82 -10.96 11.75
CA SER A 367 14.81 -9.90 11.99
C SER A 367 14.93 -9.50 13.47
N GLY A 368 14.16 -10.12 14.37
CA GLY A 368 14.12 -9.80 15.80
C GLY A 368 13.23 -8.59 16.14
N ASN A 369 12.44 -8.09 15.17
CA ASN A 369 11.52 -6.99 15.35
C ASN A 369 10.10 -7.51 15.67
N LEU A 370 9.55 -7.13 16.82
CA LEU A 370 8.25 -7.59 17.30
C LEU A 370 7.12 -6.58 17.07
N LEU A 371 7.34 -5.48 16.36
CA LEU A 371 6.31 -4.46 16.15
C LEU A 371 5.12 -4.95 15.32
N ALA A 372 5.34 -5.93 14.43
CA ALA A 372 4.25 -6.61 13.71
C ALA A 372 3.74 -7.87 14.42
N GLY A 373 4.16 -8.10 15.67
CA GLY A 373 3.79 -9.28 16.46
C GLY A 373 4.55 -10.54 16.06
N PHE A 374 4.00 -11.69 16.42
CA PHE A 374 4.58 -13.00 16.12
C PHE A 374 4.18 -13.45 14.73
N SER A 375 5.09 -14.16 14.07
CA SER A 375 4.82 -14.81 12.79
C SER A 375 4.17 -16.17 12.96
N ILE A 376 3.24 -16.47 12.07
CA ILE A 376 2.68 -17.80 11.87
C ILE A 376 2.82 -18.07 10.37
N ASP A 377 3.63 -19.07 10.01
CA ASP A 377 3.85 -19.44 8.62
C ASP A 377 2.57 -20.04 8.02
N TYR A 378 1.84 -19.22 7.28
CA TYR A 378 0.59 -19.61 6.65
C TYR A 378 0.76 -20.78 5.68
N HIS A 379 1.84 -20.81 4.90
CA HIS A 379 2.08 -21.86 3.92
C HIS A 379 2.36 -23.24 4.54
N LYS A 380 3.00 -23.26 5.70
CA LYS A 380 3.32 -24.52 6.39
C LYS A 380 2.16 -25.06 7.23
N ASN A 381 1.37 -24.17 7.83
CA ASN A 381 0.45 -24.52 8.90
C ASN A 381 -1.04 -24.42 8.54
N GLY A 382 -1.39 -23.97 7.31
CA GLY A 382 -2.79 -23.84 6.90
C GLY A 382 -3.60 -22.96 7.85
N PHE A 383 -3.12 -21.77 8.13
CA PHE A 383 -3.55 -20.90 9.21
C PHE A 383 -5.05 -20.57 9.21
N SER A 384 -5.71 -20.67 10.36
CA SER A 384 -7.11 -20.31 10.58
C SER A 384 -7.36 -19.23 11.65
N GLY A 385 -6.35 -18.46 12.06
CA GLY A 385 -6.51 -17.27 12.91
C GLY A 385 -5.88 -17.37 14.31
N ILE A 386 -6.31 -16.48 15.21
CA ILE A 386 -5.82 -16.32 16.60
C ILE A 386 -5.79 -17.63 17.41
N ARG A 387 -6.68 -18.55 17.11
CA ARG A 387 -6.76 -19.84 17.84
C ARG A 387 -5.50 -20.68 17.64
N ASP A 388 -4.98 -20.74 16.41
CA ASP A 388 -3.76 -21.51 16.11
C ASP A 388 -2.52 -20.84 16.68
N TYR A 389 -2.53 -19.51 16.76
CA TYR A 389 -1.50 -18.73 17.41
C TYR A 389 -1.39 -19.07 18.91
N LEU A 390 -2.51 -19.13 19.65
CA LEU A 390 -2.51 -19.49 21.07
C LEU A 390 -1.97 -20.91 21.30
N ILE A 391 -2.33 -21.84 20.41
CA ILE A 391 -1.81 -23.22 20.45
C ILE A 391 -0.29 -23.25 20.24
N LEU A 392 0.23 -22.48 19.29
CA LEU A 392 1.68 -22.40 19.01
C LEU A 392 2.45 -21.77 20.18
N VAL A 393 1.93 -20.72 20.80
CA VAL A 393 2.54 -20.08 21.97
C VAL A 393 2.58 -21.07 23.15
N GLU A 394 1.54 -21.84 23.34
CA GLU A 394 1.49 -22.86 24.39
C GLU A 394 2.46 -24.02 24.14
N GLN A 395 2.58 -24.48 22.89
CA GLN A 395 3.56 -25.47 22.48
C GLN A 395 5.01 -25.00 22.70
N GLU A 396 5.33 -23.74 22.34
CA GLU A 396 6.66 -23.16 22.55
C GLU A 396 6.99 -22.99 24.06
N ARG A 397 6.02 -22.61 24.87
CA ARG A 397 6.19 -22.57 26.35
C ARG A 397 6.50 -23.95 26.90
N ASN A 398 5.78 -24.98 26.46
CA ASN A 398 5.95 -26.35 26.90
C ASN A 398 7.28 -26.97 26.44
N LYS A 399 7.83 -26.54 25.27
CA LYS A 399 9.17 -26.94 24.86
C LYS A 399 10.29 -26.32 25.68
N LYS A 400 10.09 -25.10 26.22
CA LYS A 400 11.08 -24.42 27.06
C LYS A 400 11.02 -24.86 28.53
N ALA A 401 9.97 -25.56 28.91
CA ALA A 401 9.78 -26.10 30.26
C ALA A 401 10.29 -27.54 30.43
N LYS A 402 10.69 -28.18 29.33
CA LYS A 402 11.42 -29.47 29.29
C LYS A 402 12.91 -29.23 29.04
#